data_6540195edeb6267affd3719ba2968fef
#
_entry.id   6540195edeb6267affd3719ba2968fef
#
_cell.length_a   1.000
_cell.length_b   1.000
_cell.length_c   1.000
_cell.angle_alpha   90.00
_cell.angle_beta   90.00
_cell.angle_gamma   90.00
#
_symmetry.space_group_name_H-M   'P 1'
#
loop_
_entity.id
_entity.type
_entity.pdbx_description
1 polymer ?
#
loop_
_entity_poly.entity_id
_entity_poly.type
_entity_poly.pdbx_seq_one_letter_code
_entity_poly.pdbx_strand_id
1 'polypeptide(L)'
;ASPVLVAALYFAAYVAVTALSLPGAAVMTLAGGALFGLGWGLLIVSFASTIGATLAFLVSRHLLRDSVHARFGARLRAIDEGIARDGAFYLFSLRLVPAFPFFLINLLMGLTPIRTRTFYWVSQLGMLPGTLVYVNAGTELGAVDSLAGVLSPGLVASFVLLGLFPLLARWMVERVQARRVYAGWQRPARFERNLVVIGAGAAGLVTSYIAAAVKAKVTLVEAGRMGGDCLNTGCVPS
;
A
#
# COMPACT_ATOMS: atom_id res chain seq x y z
N ALA A 1 0.12 36.23 16.60
CA ALA A 1 -0.24 35.94 15.20
C ALA A 1 -1.71 35.51 15.12
N SER A 2 -2.44 35.86 14.06
CA SER A 2 -3.81 35.38 13.92
C SER A 2 -3.83 33.86 13.75
N PRO A 3 -4.79 33.13 14.31
CA PRO A 3 -4.86 31.67 14.16
C PRO A 3 -4.87 31.20 12.71
N VAL A 4 -5.48 31.98 11.82
CA VAL A 4 -5.53 31.73 10.39
C VAL A 4 -4.14 31.79 9.75
N LEU A 5 -3.31 32.77 10.15
CA LEU A 5 -1.94 32.88 9.64
C LEU A 5 -1.09 31.68 10.07
N VAL A 6 -1.23 31.24 11.31
CA VAL A 6 -0.52 30.05 11.82
C VAL A 6 -0.93 28.80 11.04
N ALA A 7 -2.22 28.60 10.81
CA ALA A 7 -2.73 27.48 10.03
C ALA A 7 -2.24 27.52 8.58
N ALA A 8 -2.22 28.68 7.95
CA ALA A 8 -1.75 28.84 6.58
C ALA A 8 -0.23 28.57 6.44
N LEU A 9 0.58 29.09 7.37
CA LEU A 9 2.03 28.84 7.41
C LEU A 9 2.33 27.35 7.65
N TYR A 10 1.63 26.74 8.61
CA TYR A 10 1.76 25.30 8.85
C TYR A 10 1.40 24.48 7.61
N PHE A 11 0.26 24.79 6.97
CA PHE A 11 -0.19 24.13 5.75
C PHE A 11 0.87 24.23 4.64
N ALA A 12 1.37 25.43 4.38
CA ALA A 12 2.39 25.66 3.36
C ALA A 12 3.70 24.91 3.67
N ALA A 13 4.14 24.95 4.94
CA ALA A 13 5.33 24.20 5.39
C ALA A 13 5.13 22.68 5.21
N TYR A 14 3.96 22.15 5.58
CA TYR A 14 3.64 20.74 5.42
C TYR A 14 3.65 20.33 3.94
N VAL A 15 3.00 21.11 3.08
CA VAL A 15 3.02 20.87 1.61
C VAL A 15 4.44 20.89 1.08
N ALA A 16 5.28 21.84 1.48
CA ALA A 16 6.68 21.93 1.04
C ALA A 16 7.49 20.71 1.48
N VAL A 17 7.41 20.30 2.75
CA VAL A 17 8.12 19.12 3.28
C VAL A 17 7.72 17.85 2.51
N THR A 18 6.43 17.65 2.26
CA THR A 18 5.94 16.45 1.57
C THR A 18 6.19 16.48 0.07
N ALA A 19 6.10 17.64 -0.60
CA ALA A 19 6.42 17.82 -2.01
C ALA A 19 7.91 17.59 -2.31
N LEU A 20 8.79 18.04 -1.42
CA LEU A 20 10.24 17.81 -1.50
C LEU A 20 10.64 16.39 -1.04
N SER A 21 9.66 15.57 -0.64
CA SER A 21 9.91 14.21 -0.17
C SER A 21 10.85 14.12 1.04
N LEU A 22 10.85 15.14 1.90
CA LEU A 22 11.67 15.18 3.10
C LEU A 22 11.11 14.24 4.18
N PRO A 23 11.98 13.60 4.98
CA PRO A 23 11.52 12.84 6.14
C PRO A 23 10.96 13.80 7.20
N GLY A 24 9.89 13.41 7.89
CA GLY A 24 9.29 14.25 8.95
C GLY A 24 7.77 14.41 8.87
N ALA A 25 7.13 13.86 7.85
CA ALA A 25 5.66 13.94 7.71
C ALA A 25 4.90 13.44 8.95
N ALA A 26 5.40 12.39 9.62
CA ALA A 26 4.80 11.87 10.85
C ALA A 26 4.88 12.89 12.00
N VAL A 27 6.05 13.53 12.17
CA VAL A 27 6.24 14.57 13.19
C VAL A 27 5.35 15.78 12.92
N MET A 28 5.27 16.19 11.64
CA MET A 28 4.37 17.26 11.23
C MET A 28 2.91 16.90 11.52
N THR A 29 2.50 15.66 11.28
CA THR A 29 1.13 15.21 11.56
C THR A 29 0.80 15.28 13.06
N LEU A 30 1.70 14.80 13.92
CA LEU A 30 1.57 14.92 15.38
C LEU A 30 1.49 16.38 15.81
N ALA A 31 2.39 17.24 15.30
CA ALA A 31 2.39 18.66 15.58
C ALA A 31 1.07 19.34 15.15
N GLY A 32 0.51 18.93 14.00
CA GLY A 32 -0.80 19.40 13.54
C GLY A 32 -1.93 19.06 14.50
N GLY A 33 -1.92 17.86 15.08
CA GLY A 33 -2.84 17.46 16.13
C GLY A 33 -2.68 18.29 17.41
N ALA A 34 -1.45 18.48 17.86
CA ALA A 34 -1.12 19.26 19.05
C ALA A 34 -1.50 20.74 18.91
N LEU A 35 -1.31 21.33 17.74
CA LEU A 35 -1.56 22.76 17.50
C LEU A 35 -3.03 23.09 17.22
N PHE A 36 -3.75 22.23 16.49
CA PHE A 36 -5.09 22.55 15.96
C PHE A 36 -6.18 21.62 16.50
N GLY A 37 -5.83 20.65 17.33
CA GLY A 37 -6.76 19.64 17.83
C GLY A 37 -7.18 18.64 16.72
N LEU A 38 -8.07 17.70 17.09
CA LEU A 38 -8.45 16.60 16.20
C LEU A 38 -9.17 17.07 14.93
N GLY A 39 -10.19 17.95 15.05
CA GLY A 39 -11.03 18.36 13.92
C GLY A 39 -10.28 19.16 12.86
N TRP A 40 -9.77 20.32 13.24
CA TRP A 40 -9.01 21.20 12.36
C TRP A 40 -7.67 20.60 11.96
N GLY A 41 -6.99 19.92 12.88
CA GLY A 41 -5.74 19.20 12.58
C GLY A 41 -5.94 18.16 11.50
N LEU A 42 -7.01 17.34 11.59
CA LEU A 42 -7.31 16.33 10.57
C LEU A 42 -7.55 16.95 9.20
N LEU A 43 -8.34 18.03 9.13
CA LEU A 43 -8.62 18.71 7.86
C LEU A 43 -7.33 19.29 7.25
N ILE A 44 -6.61 20.10 8.02
CA ILE A 44 -5.40 20.80 7.57
C ILE A 44 -4.36 19.77 7.11
N VAL A 45 -4.05 18.77 7.94
CA VAL A 45 -3.01 17.76 7.65
C VAL A 45 -3.41 16.87 6.48
N SER A 46 -4.67 16.42 6.42
CA SER A 46 -5.16 15.54 5.36
C SER A 46 -5.02 16.18 3.98
N PHE A 47 -5.44 17.43 3.83
CA PHE A 47 -5.31 18.14 2.55
C PHE A 47 -3.86 18.54 2.25
N ALA A 48 -3.10 19.02 3.24
CA ALA A 48 -1.71 19.38 3.04
C ALA A 48 -0.85 18.18 2.61
N SER A 49 -1.01 17.03 3.25
CA SER A 49 -0.30 15.80 2.92
C SER A 49 -0.63 15.28 1.51
N THR A 50 -1.90 15.35 1.11
CA THR A 50 -2.34 14.90 -0.20
C THR A 50 -1.88 15.83 -1.32
N ILE A 51 -1.94 17.15 -1.10
CA ILE A 51 -1.43 18.13 -2.07
C ILE A 51 0.09 17.95 -2.24
N GLY A 52 0.84 17.89 -1.15
CA GLY A 52 2.29 17.68 -1.21
C GLY A 52 2.67 16.35 -1.85
N ALA A 53 1.97 15.25 -1.52
CA ALA A 53 2.14 13.97 -2.20
C ALA A 53 1.88 14.05 -3.71
N THR A 54 0.85 14.82 -4.11
CA THR A 54 0.50 15.02 -5.52
C THR A 54 1.55 15.84 -6.26
N LEU A 55 2.12 16.84 -5.61
CA LEU A 55 3.23 17.59 -6.17
C LEU A 55 4.48 16.71 -6.36
N ALA A 56 4.86 15.91 -5.37
CA ALA A 56 5.97 14.96 -5.49
C ALA A 56 5.73 13.95 -6.61
N PHE A 57 4.51 13.42 -6.73
CA PHE A 57 4.08 12.54 -7.80
C PHE A 57 4.20 13.23 -9.19
N LEU A 58 3.78 14.48 -9.34
CA LEU A 58 3.88 15.24 -10.59
C LEU A 58 5.35 15.52 -10.96
N VAL A 59 6.18 15.88 -9.99
CA VAL A 59 7.62 16.05 -10.20
C VAL A 59 8.23 14.74 -10.71
N SER A 60 7.94 13.61 -10.08
CA SER A 60 8.41 12.31 -10.56
C SER A 60 7.91 12.00 -11.97
N ARG A 61 6.64 12.29 -12.26
CA ARG A 61 6.03 12.05 -13.57
C ARG A 61 6.69 12.85 -14.70
N HIS A 62 6.95 14.12 -14.46
CA HIS A 62 7.47 15.00 -15.51
C HIS A 62 8.99 14.97 -15.65
N LEU A 63 9.72 14.68 -14.55
CA LEU A 63 11.19 14.70 -14.56
C LEU A 63 11.83 13.31 -14.70
N LEU A 64 11.22 12.27 -14.15
CA LEU A 64 11.88 10.97 -14.03
C LEU A 64 11.28 9.89 -14.94
N ARG A 65 10.02 10.00 -15.31
CA ARG A 65 9.30 8.94 -16.03
C ARG A 65 9.97 8.55 -17.33
N ASP A 66 10.28 9.51 -18.18
CA ASP A 66 10.84 9.24 -19.52
C ASP A 66 12.22 8.59 -19.42
N SER A 67 13.07 9.08 -18.51
CA SER A 67 14.39 8.51 -18.26
C SER A 67 14.33 7.08 -17.72
N VAL A 68 13.39 6.81 -16.82
CA VAL A 68 13.20 5.47 -16.24
C VAL A 68 12.59 4.51 -17.24
N HIS A 69 11.59 4.93 -18.02
CA HIS A 69 10.99 4.11 -19.06
C HIS A 69 11.98 3.82 -20.21
N ALA A 70 12.82 4.76 -20.61
CA ALA A 70 13.88 4.53 -21.60
C ALA A 70 14.87 3.44 -21.12
N ARG A 71 15.15 3.37 -19.82
CA ARG A 71 16.15 2.44 -19.27
C ARG A 71 15.58 1.09 -18.86
N PHE A 72 14.32 1.05 -18.39
CA PHE A 72 13.70 -0.12 -17.76
C PHE A 72 12.32 -0.48 -18.34
N GLY A 73 11.90 0.13 -19.45
CA GLY A 73 10.53 0.04 -19.98
C GLY A 73 10.02 -1.39 -20.19
N ALA A 74 10.86 -2.31 -20.66
CA ALA A 74 10.47 -3.72 -20.84
C ALA A 74 10.07 -4.40 -19.53
N ARG A 75 10.74 -4.05 -18.40
CA ARG A 75 10.43 -4.59 -17.05
C ARG A 75 9.22 -3.90 -16.42
N LEU A 76 8.94 -2.66 -16.79
CA LEU A 76 7.83 -1.87 -16.26
C LEU A 76 6.49 -2.20 -16.92
N ARG A 77 6.49 -2.76 -18.13
CA ARG A 77 5.26 -3.05 -18.89
C ARG A 77 4.24 -3.87 -18.11
N ALA A 78 4.66 -4.95 -17.46
CA ALA A 78 3.77 -5.80 -16.67
C ALA A 78 3.19 -5.05 -15.44
N ILE A 79 3.99 -4.16 -14.83
CA ILE A 79 3.56 -3.30 -13.72
C ILE A 79 2.56 -2.27 -14.23
N ASP A 80 2.83 -1.65 -15.37
CA ASP A 80 1.96 -0.65 -16.00
C ASP A 80 0.60 -1.24 -16.38
N GLU A 81 0.57 -2.45 -16.95
CA GLU A 81 -0.66 -3.19 -17.29
C GLU A 81 -1.47 -3.53 -16.02
N GLY A 82 -0.81 -3.99 -14.97
CA GLY A 82 -1.45 -4.27 -13.68
C GLY A 82 -2.05 -3.02 -13.03
N ILE A 83 -1.31 -1.92 -13.04
CA ILE A 83 -1.78 -0.63 -12.50
C ILE A 83 -2.87 -0.02 -13.37
N ALA A 84 -2.83 -0.17 -14.69
CA ALA A 84 -3.90 0.29 -15.57
C ALA A 84 -5.24 -0.38 -15.25
N ARG A 85 -5.23 -1.65 -14.83
CA ARG A 85 -6.43 -2.42 -14.50
C ARG A 85 -6.95 -2.17 -13.09
N ASP A 86 -6.07 -2.24 -12.06
CA ASP A 86 -6.45 -2.20 -10.64
C ASP A 86 -5.66 -1.18 -9.81
N GLY A 87 -5.01 -0.20 -10.46
CA GLY A 87 -4.07 0.72 -9.82
C GLY A 87 -4.66 1.57 -8.70
N ALA A 88 -5.95 1.91 -8.78
CA ALA A 88 -6.65 2.63 -7.71
C ALA A 88 -6.69 1.82 -6.41
N PHE A 89 -7.03 0.52 -6.50
CA PHE A 89 -7.06 -0.36 -5.33
C PHE A 89 -5.66 -0.67 -4.80
N TYR A 90 -4.69 -0.85 -5.71
CA TYR A 90 -3.31 -1.06 -5.34
C TYR A 90 -2.74 0.16 -4.57
N LEU A 91 -2.95 1.37 -5.11
CA LEU A 91 -2.56 2.60 -4.42
C LEU A 91 -3.26 2.76 -3.07
N PHE A 92 -4.57 2.48 -3.01
CA PHE A 92 -5.33 2.54 -1.76
C PHE A 92 -4.73 1.60 -0.70
N SER A 93 -4.41 0.36 -1.08
CA SER A 93 -3.78 -0.62 -0.19
C SER A 93 -2.42 -0.16 0.31
N LEU A 94 -1.58 0.41 -0.56
CA LEU A 94 -0.28 0.98 -0.20
C LEU A 94 -0.38 2.18 0.74
N ARG A 95 -1.45 3.00 0.62
CA ARG A 95 -1.69 4.15 1.50
C ARG A 95 -2.22 3.73 2.86
N LEU A 96 -3.06 2.71 2.89
CA LEU A 96 -3.68 2.23 4.11
C LEU A 96 -2.68 1.44 4.97
N VAL A 97 -1.83 0.64 4.34
CA VAL A 97 -0.79 -0.16 5.03
C VAL A 97 0.55 0.57 4.93
N PRO A 98 1.08 1.13 6.02
CA PRO A 98 2.34 1.89 6.01
C PRO A 98 3.57 0.96 5.92
N ALA A 99 3.59 0.06 4.93
CA ALA A 99 4.69 -0.86 4.68
C ALA A 99 5.87 -0.21 3.94
N PHE A 100 5.59 0.87 3.22
CA PHE A 100 6.59 1.59 2.42
C PHE A 100 6.69 3.05 2.86
N PRO A 101 7.87 3.66 2.76
CA PRO A 101 8.05 5.09 3.01
C PRO A 101 7.12 5.93 2.14
N PHE A 102 6.51 6.94 2.73
CA PHE A 102 5.55 7.83 2.07
C PHE A 102 6.05 8.41 0.74
N PHE A 103 7.30 8.91 0.73
CA PHE A 103 7.92 9.50 -0.45
C PHE A 103 8.11 8.49 -1.58
N LEU A 104 8.43 7.24 -1.25
CA LEU A 104 8.67 6.19 -2.24
C LEU A 104 7.40 5.88 -3.03
N ILE A 105 6.24 5.81 -2.35
CA ILE A 105 4.95 5.61 -3.02
C ILE A 105 4.66 6.77 -3.99
N ASN A 106 4.92 8.02 -3.58
CA ASN A 106 4.70 9.20 -4.45
C ASN A 106 5.54 9.12 -5.73
N LEU A 107 6.85 8.82 -5.57
CA LEU A 107 7.77 8.73 -6.69
C LEU A 107 7.43 7.56 -7.62
N LEU A 108 7.22 6.35 -7.07
CA LEU A 108 6.91 5.16 -7.88
C LEU A 108 5.59 5.31 -8.63
N MET A 109 4.53 5.84 -7.99
CA MET A 109 3.26 6.07 -8.67
C MET A 109 3.35 7.13 -9.77
N GLY A 110 4.27 8.10 -9.65
CA GLY A 110 4.56 9.06 -10.71
C GLY A 110 5.08 8.43 -12.00
N LEU A 111 5.80 7.32 -11.89
CA LEU A 111 6.33 6.56 -13.03
C LEU A 111 5.27 5.72 -13.75
N THR A 112 4.13 5.47 -13.13
CA THR A 112 3.06 4.60 -13.63
C THR A 112 2.01 5.37 -14.45
N PRO A 113 1.14 4.69 -15.23
CA PRO A 113 0.09 5.35 -16.02
C PRO A 113 -1.12 5.84 -15.18
N ILE A 114 -1.09 5.75 -13.85
CA ILE A 114 -2.22 6.18 -13.00
C ILE A 114 -2.55 7.66 -13.23
N ARG A 115 -3.83 8.00 -13.38
CA ARG A 115 -4.27 9.38 -13.58
C ARG A 115 -4.06 10.22 -12.31
N THR A 116 -3.61 11.48 -12.46
CA THR A 116 -3.39 12.40 -11.32
C THR A 116 -4.64 12.55 -10.43
N ARG A 117 -5.84 12.65 -11.04
CA ARG A 117 -7.10 12.72 -10.27
C ARG A 117 -7.33 11.45 -9.43
N THR A 118 -7.05 10.28 -9.98
CA THR A 118 -7.15 9.00 -9.27
C THR A 118 -6.13 8.95 -8.14
N PHE A 119 -4.87 9.36 -8.41
CA PHE A 119 -3.84 9.42 -7.38
C PHE A 119 -4.25 10.34 -6.22
N TYR A 120 -4.76 11.54 -6.51
CA TYR A 120 -5.19 12.50 -5.50
C TYR A 120 -6.29 11.93 -4.59
N TRP A 121 -7.42 11.54 -5.19
CA TRP A 121 -8.56 11.10 -4.39
C TRP A 121 -8.34 9.76 -3.66
N VAL A 122 -7.65 8.83 -4.30
CA VAL A 122 -7.30 7.56 -3.66
C VAL A 122 -6.30 7.76 -2.53
N SER A 123 -5.32 8.68 -2.71
CA SER A 123 -4.40 9.02 -1.63
C SER A 123 -5.11 9.74 -0.48
N GLN A 124 -6.02 10.69 -0.79
CA GLN A 124 -6.82 11.40 0.22
C GLN A 124 -7.59 10.41 1.11
N LEU A 125 -8.32 9.49 0.50
CA LEU A 125 -9.13 8.50 1.23
C LEU A 125 -8.27 7.43 1.92
N GLY A 126 -7.22 6.95 1.25
CA GLY A 126 -6.36 5.89 1.77
C GLY A 126 -5.48 6.33 2.94
N MET A 127 -5.08 7.61 2.99
CA MET A 127 -4.30 8.16 4.10
C MET A 127 -5.16 8.61 5.28
N LEU A 128 -6.45 8.90 5.07
CA LEU A 128 -7.32 9.49 6.08
C LEU A 128 -7.35 8.70 7.40
N PRO A 129 -7.51 7.36 7.42
CA PRO A 129 -7.50 6.60 8.67
C PRO A 129 -6.18 6.71 9.44
N GLY A 130 -5.04 6.63 8.74
CA GLY A 130 -3.72 6.84 9.35
C GLY A 130 -3.56 8.26 9.87
N THR A 131 -3.94 9.25 9.08
CA THR A 131 -3.90 10.67 9.50
C THR A 131 -4.73 10.90 10.76
N LEU A 132 -5.93 10.31 10.85
CA LEU A 132 -6.78 10.40 12.03
C LEU A 132 -6.08 9.88 13.28
N VAL A 133 -5.45 8.72 13.19
CA VAL A 133 -4.73 8.10 14.33
C VAL A 133 -3.55 8.97 14.77
N TYR A 134 -2.74 9.47 13.81
CA TYR A 134 -1.59 10.32 14.13
C TYR A 134 -2.01 11.69 14.68
N VAL A 135 -3.04 12.33 14.11
CA VAL A 135 -3.55 13.61 14.58
C VAL A 135 -4.15 13.46 15.99
N ASN A 136 -4.88 12.36 16.25
CA ASN A 136 -5.40 12.07 17.58
C ASN A 136 -4.28 11.92 18.62
N ALA A 137 -3.25 11.15 18.29
CA ALA A 137 -2.07 11.01 19.16
C ALA A 137 -1.37 12.35 19.39
N GLY A 138 -1.30 13.21 18.38
CA GLY A 138 -0.78 14.56 18.48
C GLY A 138 -1.64 15.46 19.38
N THR A 139 -2.95 15.36 19.29
CA THR A 139 -3.89 16.11 20.16
C THR A 139 -3.71 15.73 21.62
N GLU A 140 -3.65 14.45 21.93
CA GLU A 140 -3.40 13.95 23.28
C GLU A 140 -2.01 14.37 23.80
N LEU A 141 -1.00 14.33 22.92
CA LEU A 141 0.36 14.78 23.27
C LEU A 141 0.38 16.28 23.59
N GLY A 142 -0.35 17.11 22.84
CA GLY A 142 -0.46 18.55 23.08
C GLY A 142 -1.22 18.92 24.35
N ALA A 143 -2.02 18.01 24.91
CA ALA A 143 -2.77 18.19 26.16
C ALA A 143 -1.98 17.78 27.42
N VAL A 144 -0.71 17.34 27.27
CA VAL A 144 0.13 16.91 28.40
C VAL A 144 0.77 18.09 29.08
N ASP A 145 0.24 18.50 30.24
CA ASP A 145 0.76 19.61 31.04
C ASP A 145 1.71 19.16 32.17
N SER A 146 1.84 17.86 32.43
CA SER A 146 2.66 17.31 33.52
C SER A 146 3.20 15.91 33.22
N LEU A 147 4.26 15.49 33.94
CA LEU A 147 4.81 14.13 33.84
C LEU A 147 3.77 13.04 34.13
N ALA A 148 2.81 13.32 35.02
CA ALA A 148 1.70 12.40 35.28
C ALA A 148 0.73 12.29 34.09
N GLY A 149 0.59 13.35 33.29
CA GLY A 149 -0.22 13.35 32.07
C GLY A 149 0.30 12.42 30.97
N VAL A 150 1.59 12.06 30.98
CA VAL A 150 2.18 11.09 30.04
C VAL A 150 1.56 9.70 30.19
N LEU A 151 1.05 9.34 31.36
CA LEU A 151 0.35 8.09 31.64
C LEU A 151 -1.17 8.21 31.56
N SER A 152 -1.69 9.31 30.99
CA SER A 152 -3.13 9.47 30.83
C SER A 152 -3.70 8.34 29.96
N PRO A 153 -4.89 7.79 30.31
CA PRO A 153 -5.50 6.70 29.52
C PRO A 153 -5.70 7.07 28.04
N GLY A 154 -6.01 8.34 27.76
CA GLY A 154 -6.17 8.86 26.40
C GLY A 154 -4.89 8.79 25.59
N LEU A 155 -3.76 9.26 26.15
CA LEU A 155 -2.47 9.21 25.49
C LEU A 155 -2.00 7.78 25.26
N VAL A 156 -2.09 6.92 26.30
CA VAL A 156 -1.72 5.50 26.19
C VAL A 156 -2.56 4.81 25.11
N ALA A 157 -3.89 5.00 25.11
CA ALA A 157 -4.79 4.43 24.12
C ALA A 157 -4.44 4.92 22.70
N SER A 158 -4.10 6.20 22.51
CA SER A 158 -3.71 6.77 21.22
C SER A 158 -2.43 6.17 20.69
N PHE A 159 -1.42 5.98 21.52
CA PHE A 159 -0.15 5.32 21.11
C PHE A 159 -0.32 3.82 20.85
N VAL A 160 -1.15 3.12 21.64
CA VAL A 160 -1.52 1.72 21.37
C VAL A 160 -2.23 1.62 20.02
N LEU A 161 -3.18 2.50 19.74
CA LEU A 161 -3.89 2.54 18.45
C LEU A 161 -2.91 2.84 17.30
N LEU A 162 -1.97 3.78 17.49
CA LEU A 162 -0.94 4.10 16.52
C LEU A 162 -0.06 2.87 16.19
N GLY A 163 0.35 2.11 17.21
CA GLY A 163 1.13 0.88 17.05
C GLY A 163 0.35 -0.28 16.39
N LEU A 164 -0.94 -0.40 16.72
CA LEU A 164 -1.80 -1.45 16.17
C LEU A 164 -2.37 -1.12 14.78
N PHE A 165 -2.41 0.16 14.41
CA PHE A 165 -3.00 0.60 13.14
C PHE A 165 -2.45 -0.13 11.90
N PRO A 166 -1.12 -0.32 11.71
CA PRO A 166 -0.59 -1.05 10.57
C PRO A 166 -1.10 -2.50 10.49
N LEU A 167 -1.25 -3.17 11.63
CA LEU A 167 -1.73 -4.54 11.70
C LEU A 167 -3.22 -4.63 11.33
N LEU A 168 -4.03 -3.71 11.86
CA LEU A 168 -5.45 -3.61 11.54
C LEU A 168 -5.68 -3.28 10.07
N ALA A 169 -4.92 -2.33 9.53
CA ALA A 169 -4.98 -1.93 8.13
C ALA A 169 -4.62 -3.10 7.20
N ARG A 170 -3.53 -3.81 7.50
CA ARG A 170 -3.12 -5.00 6.76
C ARG A 170 -4.20 -6.10 6.79
N TRP A 171 -4.71 -6.43 7.97
CA TRP A 171 -5.78 -7.40 8.12
C TRP A 171 -7.03 -7.04 7.30
N MET A 172 -7.43 -5.76 7.29
CA MET A 172 -8.56 -5.28 6.52
C MET A 172 -8.32 -5.42 5.01
N VAL A 173 -7.14 -5.04 4.51
CA VAL A 173 -6.78 -5.19 3.10
C VAL A 173 -6.77 -6.66 2.68
N GLU A 174 -6.18 -7.54 3.48
CA GLU A 174 -6.15 -8.98 3.22
C GLU A 174 -7.57 -9.58 3.16
N ARG A 175 -8.48 -9.13 4.05
CA ARG A 175 -9.89 -9.53 4.03
C ARG A 175 -10.61 -9.09 2.77
N VAL A 176 -10.40 -7.85 2.33
CA VAL A 176 -11.01 -7.33 1.09
C VAL A 176 -10.45 -8.05 -0.14
N GLN A 177 -9.14 -8.28 -0.20
CA GLN A 177 -8.51 -9.05 -1.28
C GLN A 177 -9.03 -10.48 -1.34
N ALA A 178 -9.12 -11.17 -0.21
CA ALA A 178 -9.66 -12.53 -0.14
C ALA A 178 -11.12 -12.60 -0.65
N ARG A 179 -11.96 -11.60 -0.32
CA ARG A 179 -13.33 -11.52 -0.83
C ARG A 179 -13.37 -11.32 -2.35
N ARG A 180 -12.45 -10.53 -2.91
CA ARG A 180 -12.36 -10.31 -4.36
C ARG A 180 -11.96 -11.57 -5.12
N VAL A 181 -10.99 -12.34 -4.58
CA VAL A 181 -10.55 -13.60 -5.18
C VAL A 181 -11.68 -14.62 -5.27
N TYR A 182 -12.56 -14.64 -4.27
CA TYR A 182 -13.73 -15.54 -4.24
C TYR A 182 -15.00 -14.92 -4.79
N ALA A 183 -14.94 -13.72 -5.40
CA ALA A 183 -16.11 -13.10 -6.01
C ALA A 183 -16.65 -13.97 -7.15
N GLY A 184 -17.89 -14.41 -7.03
CA GLY A 184 -18.51 -15.34 -7.98
C GLY A 184 -18.27 -16.84 -7.70
N TRP A 185 -17.49 -17.20 -6.66
CA TRP A 185 -17.22 -18.57 -6.28
C TRP A 185 -17.54 -18.80 -4.80
N GLN A 186 -18.23 -19.90 -4.53
CA GLN A 186 -18.42 -20.30 -3.12
C GLN A 186 -17.14 -20.97 -2.61
N ARG A 187 -16.57 -20.42 -1.54
CA ARG A 187 -15.44 -21.07 -0.89
C ARG A 187 -15.90 -22.40 -0.28
N PRO A 188 -15.29 -23.53 -0.67
CA PRO A 188 -15.66 -24.82 -0.07
C PRO A 188 -15.33 -24.82 1.42
N ALA A 189 -16.18 -25.47 2.21
CA ALA A 189 -15.96 -25.63 3.67
C ALA A 189 -14.68 -26.43 3.97
N ARG A 190 -14.30 -27.34 3.05
CA ARG A 190 -13.10 -28.17 3.15
C ARG A 190 -12.50 -28.35 1.74
N PHE A 191 -11.17 -28.21 1.66
CA PHE A 191 -10.43 -28.55 0.45
C PHE A 191 -10.10 -30.04 0.44
N GLU A 192 -10.46 -30.74 -0.63
CA GLU A 192 -10.16 -32.18 -0.79
C GLU A 192 -8.71 -32.43 -1.23
N ARG A 193 -8.05 -31.43 -1.81
CA ARG A 193 -6.68 -31.46 -2.30
C ARG A 193 -5.84 -30.37 -1.64
N ASN A 194 -4.58 -30.70 -1.38
CA ASN A 194 -3.62 -29.73 -0.86
C ASN A 194 -3.02 -28.88 -2.00
N LEU A 195 -2.89 -29.49 -3.19
CA LEU A 195 -2.28 -28.86 -4.36
C LEU A 195 -2.99 -29.35 -5.64
N VAL A 196 -3.27 -28.41 -6.53
CA VAL A 196 -3.68 -28.70 -7.91
C VAL A 196 -2.62 -28.09 -8.82
N VAL A 197 -2.01 -28.90 -9.64
CA VAL A 197 -0.99 -28.51 -10.63
C VAL A 197 -1.62 -28.58 -12.01
N ILE A 198 -1.57 -27.48 -12.74
CA ILE A 198 -2.10 -27.39 -14.11
C ILE A 198 -0.92 -27.34 -15.07
N GLY A 199 -0.83 -28.37 -15.93
CA GLY A 199 0.25 -28.63 -16.85
C GLY A 199 1.25 -29.66 -16.31
N ALA A 200 1.43 -30.77 -17.07
CA ALA A 200 2.34 -31.85 -16.73
C ALA A 200 3.65 -31.80 -17.53
N GLY A 201 4.17 -30.61 -17.80
CA GLY A 201 5.53 -30.39 -18.25
C GLY A 201 6.56 -30.66 -17.15
N ALA A 202 7.84 -30.43 -17.41
CA ALA A 202 8.93 -30.70 -16.45
C ALA A 202 8.68 -30.08 -15.07
N ALA A 203 8.28 -28.81 -15.00
CA ALA A 203 7.99 -28.13 -13.74
C ALA A 203 6.78 -28.75 -13.01
N GLY A 204 5.70 -29.03 -13.73
CA GLY A 204 4.48 -29.63 -13.15
C GLY A 204 4.71 -31.03 -12.60
N LEU A 205 5.46 -31.86 -13.32
CA LEU A 205 5.83 -33.20 -12.89
C LEU A 205 6.70 -33.18 -11.63
N VAL A 206 7.75 -32.34 -11.62
CA VAL A 206 8.64 -32.22 -10.46
C VAL A 206 7.89 -31.67 -9.24
N THR A 207 7.07 -30.63 -9.41
CA THR A 207 6.26 -30.07 -8.32
C THR A 207 5.30 -31.09 -7.74
N SER A 208 4.61 -31.85 -8.61
CA SER A 208 3.67 -32.91 -8.18
C SER A 208 4.38 -34.05 -7.46
N TYR A 209 5.57 -34.45 -7.96
CA TYR A 209 6.38 -35.48 -7.33
C TYR A 209 6.83 -35.07 -5.92
N ILE A 210 7.41 -33.87 -5.79
CA ILE A 210 7.88 -33.37 -4.50
C ILE A 210 6.71 -33.24 -3.50
N ALA A 211 5.58 -32.69 -3.94
CA ALA A 211 4.41 -32.54 -3.08
C ALA A 211 3.84 -33.91 -2.65
N ALA A 212 3.82 -34.90 -3.53
CA ALA A 212 3.41 -36.27 -3.19
C ALA A 212 4.40 -36.95 -2.25
N ALA A 213 5.71 -36.72 -2.39
CA ALA A 213 6.74 -37.26 -1.51
C ALA A 213 6.58 -36.78 -0.07
N VAL A 214 6.11 -35.55 0.14
CA VAL A 214 5.76 -35.03 1.48
C VAL A 214 4.32 -35.38 1.89
N LYS A 215 3.69 -36.34 1.24
CA LYS A 215 2.33 -36.85 1.52
C LYS A 215 1.21 -35.82 1.34
N ALA A 216 1.40 -34.78 0.53
CA ALA A 216 0.33 -33.88 0.14
C ALA A 216 -0.62 -34.58 -0.85
N LYS A 217 -1.93 -34.30 -0.74
CA LYS A 217 -2.92 -34.75 -1.72
C LYS A 217 -2.83 -33.85 -2.96
N VAL A 218 -2.23 -34.35 -4.03
CA VAL A 218 -1.98 -33.63 -5.27
C VAL A 218 -2.95 -34.08 -6.37
N THR A 219 -3.42 -33.15 -7.16
CA THR A 219 -4.07 -33.41 -8.46
C THR A 219 -3.26 -32.74 -9.55
N LEU A 220 -2.77 -33.51 -10.52
CA LEU A 220 -2.11 -33.03 -11.73
C LEU A 220 -3.13 -33.06 -12.88
N VAL A 221 -3.27 -31.94 -13.56
CA VAL A 221 -4.19 -31.76 -14.70
C VAL A 221 -3.36 -31.45 -15.93
N GLU A 222 -3.54 -32.22 -17.01
CA GLU A 222 -2.86 -32.05 -18.29
C GLU A 222 -3.91 -32.08 -19.41
N ALA A 223 -3.80 -31.14 -20.36
CA ALA A 223 -4.70 -31.06 -21.51
C ALA A 223 -4.25 -31.89 -22.71
N GLY A 224 -2.96 -32.29 -22.74
CA GLY A 224 -2.35 -33.02 -23.85
C GLY A 224 -1.58 -34.25 -23.39
N ARG A 225 -0.29 -34.29 -23.74
CA ARG A 225 0.63 -35.38 -23.36
C ARG A 225 1.48 -34.98 -22.17
N MET A 226 1.60 -35.89 -21.20
CA MET A 226 2.50 -35.66 -20.07
C MET A 226 3.97 -35.53 -20.52
N GLY A 227 4.73 -34.71 -19.82
CA GLY A 227 6.15 -34.46 -20.13
C GLY A 227 6.41 -33.15 -20.85
N GLY A 228 5.37 -32.52 -21.42
CA GLY A 228 5.50 -31.24 -22.14
C GLY A 228 6.46 -31.34 -23.32
N ASP A 229 6.99 -30.20 -23.77
CA ASP A 229 7.90 -30.13 -24.92
C ASP A 229 9.21 -30.88 -24.66
N CYS A 230 9.71 -30.87 -23.44
CA CYS A 230 10.97 -31.53 -23.10
C CYS A 230 10.97 -33.03 -23.37
N LEU A 231 9.89 -33.72 -23.04
CA LEU A 231 9.76 -35.16 -23.22
C LEU A 231 9.29 -35.53 -24.64
N ASN A 232 8.40 -34.72 -25.22
CA ASN A 232 7.68 -35.11 -26.44
C ASN A 232 8.29 -34.56 -27.74
N THR A 233 8.92 -33.39 -27.71
CA THR A 233 9.37 -32.69 -28.95
C THR A 233 10.73 -32.03 -28.84
N GLY A 234 11.31 -31.95 -27.66
CA GLY A 234 12.56 -31.20 -27.40
C GLY A 234 13.70 -32.06 -26.86
N CYS A 235 14.02 -31.89 -25.57
CA CYS A 235 15.26 -32.36 -24.94
C CYS A 235 15.51 -33.88 -25.01
N VAL A 236 14.46 -34.72 -25.06
CA VAL A 236 14.62 -36.20 -25.06
C VAL A 236 14.60 -36.80 -26.48
N PRO A 237 13.77 -36.31 -27.41
CA PRO A 237 13.74 -36.85 -28.78
C PRO A 237 14.86 -36.35 -29.69
N SER A 238 15.66 -35.35 -29.26
CA SER A 238 16.80 -34.81 -30.04
C SER A 238 18.14 -35.55 -29.69
#